data_f635b0b6b2903cef7890ad1b561fc0e6
#
_entry.id   f635b0b6b2903cef7890ad1b561fc0e6
#
_cell.length_a   1.000
_cell.length_b   1.000
_cell.length_c   1.000
_cell.angle_alpha   90.00
_cell.angle_beta   90.00
_cell.angle_gamma   90.00
#
_symmetry.space_group_name_H-M   'P 1'
#
loop_
_entity.id
_entity.type
_entity.pdbx_description
1 polymer ?
#
loop_
_entity_poly.entity_id
_entity_poly.type
_entity_poly.pdbx_seq_one_letter_code
_entity_poly.pdbx_strand_id
1 'polypeptide(L)'
;MRATLPIALMALMAGTALPAIALEGPAPARPGETATAPVAPAKPRVVIVATGGTIAGAGADAANSATYQAAKVPVDKLIAAVPAIAGVAEVRGEQAFQIASESFTNAQLIQLAKQVSALVKRDDVDGVVITHGTDTVEETAYFLDLVVKTDKPIVMVASMRPSTAISADGALNLLDAVVVAGAKDARAKGVLLTMNDEIQAGRDATKRVNIKPSAFFSQWGPLGMVVEGKTYWFRAPVKRHGTASEFDIDAIDSLPEVAIVYGSGNMHPEPYTTAVSGGAKAIIHAGTGNGSVAGYLVDTLKDIRSKGVQIIRSSRVGDGFVLRNAEQPDDKYDWVVAHDLNPQKAKILAAVALTKTQDTKELQRIFWEY
;
A
#
# COMPACT_ATOMS: atom_id res chain seq x y z
N MET A 1 32.73 62.84 -17.35
CA MET A 1 31.88 63.85 -18.04
C MET A 1 30.43 63.48 -17.88
N ARG A 2 29.64 64.39 -17.30
CA ARG A 2 28.24 64.28 -16.96
C ARG A 2 27.34 64.38 -18.19
N ALA A 3 26.23 63.67 -18.24
CA ALA A 3 24.99 64.18 -18.84
C ALA A 3 23.78 63.44 -18.24
N THR A 4 23.07 64.10 -17.42
CA THR A 4 21.73 63.78 -16.91
C THR A 4 20.68 64.39 -17.86
N LEU A 5 19.63 63.58 -18.19
CA LEU A 5 18.40 64.07 -18.82
C LEU A 5 17.19 63.71 -17.94
N PRO A 6 16.24 64.59 -17.67
CA PRO A 6 15.05 64.30 -16.90
C PRO A 6 13.92 63.83 -17.83
N ILE A 7 13.18 62.79 -17.37
CA ILE A 7 11.94 62.38 -17.99
C ILE A 7 10.76 63.00 -17.26
N ALA A 8 9.97 63.80 -17.99
CA ALA A 8 8.73 64.36 -17.51
C ALA A 8 7.62 63.32 -17.59
N LEU A 9 6.97 63.09 -16.44
CA LEU A 9 5.80 62.22 -16.32
C LEU A 9 4.53 63.01 -16.50
N MET A 10 3.80 62.80 -17.58
CA MET A 10 2.46 63.38 -17.82
C MET A 10 1.40 62.34 -17.52
N ALA A 11 0.72 62.47 -16.38
CA ALA A 11 -0.39 61.62 -15.98
C ALA A 11 -1.68 62.06 -16.69
N LEU A 12 -2.26 61.19 -17.50
CA LEU A 12 -3.59 61.36 -18.07
C LEU A 12 -4.57 60.47 -17.31
N MET A 13 -5.36 61.07 -16.42
CA MET A 13 -6.46 60.44 -15.70
C MET A 13 -7.69 60.39 -16.61
N ALA A 14 -7.97 59.25 -17.23
CA ALA A 14 -9.27 58.97 -17.83
C ALA A 14 -10.11 58.17 -16.84
N GLY A 15 -11.07 58.82 -16.21
CA GLY A 15 -12.05 58.17 -15.35
C GLY A 15 -13.06 57.37 -16.18
N THR A 16 -13.00 56.06 -16.12
CA THR A 16 -14.11 55.19 -16.60
C THR A 16 -14.96 54.82 -15.39
N ALA A 17 -16.17 55.36 -15.32
CA ALA A 17 -17.18 54.94 -14.36
C ALA A 17 -17.60 53.49 -14.67
N LEU A 18 -17.34 52.57 -13.74
CA LEU A 18 -17.89 51.22 -13.75
C LEU A 18 -19.39 51.29 -13.40
N PRO A 19 -20.28 50.58 -14.12
CA PRO A 19 -21.68 50.52 -13.75
C PRO A 19 -21.79 49.73 -12.43
N ALA A 20 -22.53 50.29 -11.47
CA ALA A 20 -22.90 49.62 -10.24
C ALA A 20 -23.79 48.42 -10.59
N ILE A 21 -23.26 47.18 -10.35
CA ILE A 21 -24.08 45.97 -10.37
C ILE A 21 -24.90 46.01 -9.08
N ALA A 22 -26.21 46.29 -9.20
CA ALA A 22 -27.14 46.11 -8.11
C ALA A 22 -27.19 44.63 -7.76
N LEU A 23 -26.73 44.26 -6.58
CA LEU A 23 -26.99 42.95 -5.97
C LEU A 23 -28.49 42.91 -5.63
N GLU A 24 -29.27 42.27 -6.50
CA GLU A 24 -30.63 41.88 -6.13
C GLU A 24 -30.52 40.87 -4.98
N GLY A 25 -31.02 41.28 -3.84
CA GLY A 25 -31.20 40.43 -2.68
C GLY A 25 -32.18 39.28 -3.02
N PRO A 26 -32.08 38.13 -2.30
CA PRO A 26 -32.96 37.00 -2.56
C PRO A 26 -34.43 37.45 -2.41
N ALA A 27 -35.24 37.09 -3.42
CA ALA A 27 -36.67 37.36 -3.43
C ALA A 27 -37.34 36.79 -2.13
N PRO A 28 -38.35 37.45 -1.56
CA PRO A 28 -39.03 36.94 -0.36
C PRO A 28 -39.70 35.61 -0.71
N ALA A 29 -39.44 34.57 0.14
CA ALA A 29 -40.03 33.25 0.04
C ALA A 29 -41.57 33.34 0.02
N ARG A 30 -42.22 32.64 -0.88
CA ARG A 30 -43.67 32.53 -0.95
C ARG A 30 -44.19 31.84 0.31
N PRO A 31 -45.29 32.30 0.95
CA PRO A 31 -45.87 31.63 2.08
C PRO A 31 -46.41 30.27 1.67
N GLY A 32 -45.84 29.19 2.20
CA GLY A 32 -46.26 27.83 1.97
C GLY A 32 -45.22 26.82 1.49
N GLU A 33 -44.01 27.29 1.07
CA GLU A 33 -42.91 26.34 0.81
C GLU A 33 -42.15 26.06 2.13
N THR A 34 -42.49 24.97 2.77
CA THR A 34 -41.62 24.35 3.78
C THR A 34 -40.40 23.82 3.03
N ALA A 35 -39.31 24.59 3.09
CA ALA A 35 -38.01 24.12 2.64
C ALA A 35 -37.68 22.85 3.48
N THR A 36 -37.82 21.69 2.86
CA THR A 36 -37.27 20.45 3.44
C THR A 36 -35.77 20.66 3.60
N ALA A 37 -35.31 20.72 4.84
CA ALA A 37 -33.88 20.77 5.11
C ALA A 37 -33.19 19.65 4.33
N PRO A 38 -32.07 19.93 3.64
CA PRO A 38 -31.35 18.89 2.92
C PRO A 38 -31.00 17.77 3.88
N VAL A 39 -31.49 16.57 3.61
CA VAL A 39 -31.12 15.35 4.37
C VAL A 39 -29.61 15.23 4.24
N ALA A 40 -28.90 15.31 5.37
CA ALA A 40 -27.45 15.09 5.35
C ALA A 40 -27.14 13.75 4.68
N PRO A 41 -26.18 13.68 3.74
CA PRO A 41 -25.85 12.42 3.09
C PRO A 41 -25.48 11.36 4.15
N ALA A 42 -26.00 10.15 3.96
CA ALA A 42 -25.70 9.03 4.86
C ALA A 42 -24.18 8.82 4.92
N LYS A 43 -23.67 8.60 6.13
CA LYS A 43 -22.25 8.32 6.33
C LYS A 43 -21.86 7.00 5.67
N PRO A 44 -20.63 6.88 5.13
CA PRO A 44 -20.13 5.62 4.62
C PRO A 44 -20.02 4.58 5.74
N ARG A 45 -20.26 3.32 5.41
CA ARG A 45 -20.20 2.19 6.34
C ARG A 45 -18.86 1.48 6.16
N VAL A 46 -17.99 1.62 7.13
CA VAL A 46 -16.61 1.12 7.10
C VAL A 46 -16.43 0.01 8.12
N VAL A 47 -15.78 -1.08 7.71
CA VAL A 47 -15.38 -2.17 8.61
C VAL A 47 -13.91 -2.08 8.90
N ILE A 48 -13.53 -2.03 10.19
CA ILE A 48 -12.13 -2.11 10.61
C ILE A 48 -11.81 -3.55 10.98
N VAL A 49 -10.95 -4.19 10.20
CA VAL A 49 -10.42 -5.53 10.45
C VAL A 49 -9.07 -5.39 11.16
N ALA A 50 -9.01 -5.81 12.42
CA ALA A 50 -7.79 -5.69 13.20
C ALA A 50 -6.96 -6.98 13.17
N THR A 51 -5.67 -6.85 12.86
CA THR A 51 -4.72 -7.96 12.83
C THR A 51 -3.65 -7.89 13.91
N GLY A 52 -3.52 -6.74 14.58
CA GLY A 52 -2.52 -6.50 15.63
C GLY A 52 -1.51 -5.41 15.25
N GLY A 53 -0.23 -5.68 15.44
CA GLY A 53 0.87 -4.75 15.14
C GLY A 53 1.08 -3.66 16.19
N THR A 54 1.93 -2.67 15.85
CA THR A 54 2.30 -1.54 16.73
C THR A 54 1.13 -0.60 17.00
N ILE A 55 0.23 -0.40 16.05
CA ILE A 55 -0.96 0.45 16.21
C ILE A 55 -1.86 -0.07 17.35
N ALA A 56 -1.85 -1.38 17.56
CA ALA A 56 -2.48 -2.06 18.70
C ALA A 56 -1.48 -2.36 19.83
N GLY A 57 -0.33 -1.68 19.86
CA GLY A 57 0.73 -1.88 20.81
C GLY A 57 0.59 -0.98 22.05
N ALA A 58 1.11 -1.45 23.18
CA ALA A 58 1.18 -0.71 24.43
C ALA A 58 2.56 -0.87 25.07
N GLY A 59 3.15 0.24 25.50
CA GLY A 59 4.41 0.30 26.28
C GLY A 59 4.17 0.84 27.68
N ALA A 60 5.07 0.53 28.60
CA ALA A 60 5.01 0.98 29.98
C ALA A 60 5.46 2.42 30.18
N ASP A 61 6.34 2.92 29.30
CA ASP A 61 6.93 4.27 29.37
C ASP A 61 6.59 5.05 28.10
N ALA A 62 5.88 6.16 28.27
CA ALA A 62 5.46 7.03 27.18
C ALA A 62 6.62 7.72 26.44
N ALA A 63 7.76 7.93 27.12
CA ALA A 63 8.95 8.52 26.51
C ALA A 63 9.77 7.51 25.69
N ASN A 64 9.54 6.21 25.88
CA ASN A 64 10.24 5.13 25.21
C ASN A 64 9.33 4.43 24.17
N SER A 65 9.35 4.91 22.92
CA SER A 65 8.54 4.38 21.85
C SER A 65 9.08 3.07 21.24
N ALA A 66 10.29 2.65 21.59
CA ALA A 66 10.92 1.44 21.05
C ALA A 66 10.68 0.18 21.89
N THR A 67 10.36 0.35 23.18
CA THR A 67 10.12 -0.78 24.09
C THR A 67 8.62 -0.89 24.38
N TYR A 68 7.93 -1.73 23.63
CA TYR A 68 6.49 -1.96 23.76
C TYR A 68 6.14 -3.42 23.41
N GLN A 69 4.93 -3.82 23.74
CA GLN A 69 4.35 -5.10 23.30
C GLN A 69 3.34 -4.82 22.18
N ALA A 70 3.59 -5.38 20.99
CA ALA A 70 2.66 -5.29 19.85
C ALA A 70 1.36 -6.05 20.12
N ALA A 71 0.30 -5.71 19.42
CA ALA A 71 -0.96 -6.47 19.37
C ALA A 71 -1.62 -6.68 20.76
N LYS A 72 -1.60 -5.70 21.65
CA LYS A 72 -2.23 -5.79 22.99
C LYS A 72 -3.62 -5.16 23.05
N VAL A 73 -3.94 -4.23 22.18
CA VAL A 73 -5.18 -3.45 22.20
C VAL A 73 -6.18 -4.07 21.22
N PRO A 74 -7.35 -4.55 21.69
CA PRO A 74 -8.39 -5.07 20.80
C PRO A 74 -9.06 -3.97 19.97
N VAL A 75 -9.72 -4.36 18.87
CA VAL A 75 -10.28 -3.44 17.86
C VAL A 75 -11.25 -2.41 18.46
N ASP A 76 -12.14 -2.83 19.37
CA ASP A 76 -13.12 -1.92 19.97
C ASP A 76 -12.45 -0.80 20.79
N LYS A 77 -11.32 -1.10 21.43
CA LYS A 77 -10.53 -0.11 22.17
C LYS A 77 -9.77 0.83 21.22
N LEU A 78 -9.29 0.34 20.08
CA LEU A 78 -8.70 1.18 19.05
C LEU A 78 -9.71 2.18 18.49
N ILE A 79 -10.91 1.73 18.17
CA ILE A 79 -12.00 2.60 17.67
C ILE A 79 -12.40 3.63 18.74
N ALA A 80 -12.62 3.18 19.98
CA ALA A 80 -13.00 4.06 21.10
C ALA A 80 -11.94 5.12 21.43
N ALA A 81 -10.65 4.85 21.13
CA ALA A 81 -9.56 5.81 21.34
C ALA A 81 -9.56 6.97 20.32
N VAL A 82 -10.34 6.88 19.24
CA VAL A 82 -10.43 7.89 18.17
C VAL A 82 -11.89 8.32 17.95
N PRO A 83 -12.53 9.07 18.87
CA PRO A 83 -13.95 9.43 18.77
C PRO A 83 -14.32 10.20 17.49
N ALA A 84 -13.35 10.90 16.88
CA ALA A 84 -13.53 11.64 15.62
C ALA A 84 -13.99 10.75 14.45
N ILE A 85 -13.69 9.45 14.50
CA ILE A 85 -14.13 8.46 13.50
C ILE A 85 -15.65 8.47 13.35
N ALA A 86 -16.41 8.58 14.45
CA ALA A 86 -17.86 8.65 14.42
C ALA A 86 -18.40 9.86 13.65
N GLY A 87 -17.60 10.93 13.50
CA GLY A 87 -17.93 12.09 12.69
C GLY A 87 -17.89 11.81 11.18
N VAL A 88 -17.06 10.89 10.71
CA VAL A 88 -16.78 10.66 9.29
C VAL A 88 -17.40 9.40 8.71
N ALA A 89 -17.62 8.35 9.51
CA ALA A 89 -18.18 7.07 9.04
C ALA A 89 -18.99 6.36 10.14
N GLU A 90 -19.88 5.43 9.70
CA GLU A 90 -20.45 4.40 10.56
C GLU A 90 -19.45 3.23 10.56
N VAL A 91 -18.83 2.98 11.73
CA VAL A 91 -17.75 2.01 11.84
C VAL A 91 -18.11 0.85 12.74
N ARG A 92 -17.77 -0.37 12.31
CA ARG A 92 -17.75 -1.57 13.15
C ARG A 92 -16.36 -2.22 13.09
N GLY A 93 -15.95 -2.85 14.20
CA GLY A 93 -14.69 -3.56 14.32
C GLY A 93 -14.86 -5.08 14.20
N GLU A 94 -13.91 -5.73 13.53
CA GLU A 94 -13.78 -7.19 13.51
C GLU A 94 -12.32 -7.55 13.86
N GLN A 95 -12.11 -8.44 14.83
CA GLN A 95 -10.79 -8.92 15.20
C GLN A 95 -10.46 -10.17 14.38
N ALA A 96 -9.57 -10.04 13.38
CA ALA A 96 -9.09 -11.19 12.59
C ALA A 96 -7.95 -11.92 13.33
N PHE A 97 -6.93 -11.17 13.73
CA PHE A 97 -5.76 -11.67 14.44
C PHE A 97 -5.32 -10.68 15.53
N GLN A 98 -4.42 -11.12 16.39
CA GLN A 98 -3.78 -10.28 17.40
C GLN A 98 -2.30 -10.67 17.51
N ILE A 99 -1.56 -10.45 16.41
CA ILE A 99 -0.18 -10.88 16.25
C ILE A 99 0.72 -9.74 15.77
N ALA A 100 2.01 -9.90 15.99
CA ALA A 100 3.03 -9.06 15.38
C ALA A 100 3.21 -9.47 13.90
N SER A 101 3.41 -8.50 13.01
CA SER A 101 3.28 -8.75 11.56
C SER A 101 4.38 -9.64 10.98
N GLU A 102 5.56 -9.66 11.56
CA GLU A 102 6.65 -10.56 11.18
C GLU A 102 6.31 -12.05 11.40
N SER A 103 5.26 -12.31 12.18
CA SER A 103 4.78 -13.67 12.48
C SER A 103 3.65 -14.13 11.55
N PHE A 104 3.27 -13.35 10.54
CA PHE A 104 2.26 -13.75 9.57
C PHE A 104 2.73 -14.93 8.71
N THR A 105 1.88 -15.92 8.60
CA THR A 105 2.07 -17.10 7.75
C THR A 105 1.25 -16.98 6.46
N ASN A 106 1.60 -17.77 5.42
CA ASN A 106 0.80 -17.86 4.20
C ASN A 106 -0.67 -18.24 4.48
N ALA A 107 -0.93 -19.13 5.44
CA ALA A 107 -2.28 -19.52 5.84
C ALA A 107 -3.07 -18.33 6.41
N GLN A 108 -2.43 -17.47 7.21
CA GLN A 108 -3.07 -16.27 7.77
C GLN A 108 -3.28 -15.19 6.70
N LEU A 109 -2.40 -15.04 5.72
CA LEU A 109 -2.62 -14.16 4.56
C LEU A 109 -3.86 -14.59 3.78
N ILE A 110 -4.00 -15.88 3.49
CA ILE A 110 -5.17 -16.45 2.79
C ILE A 110 -6.44 -16.24 3.61
N GLN A 111 -6.40 -16.52 4.92
CA GLN A 111 -7.54 -16.33 5.81
C GLN A 111 -7.99 -14.87 5.84
N LEU A 112 -7.06 -13.94 5.97
CA LEU A 112 -7.35 -12.49 5.93
C LEU A 112 -7.98 -12.08 4.61
N ALA A 113 -7.41 -12.53 3.48
CA ALA A 113 -7.92 -12.18 2.17
C ALA A 113 -9.33 -12.76 1.92
N LYS A 114 -9.63 -13.99 2.36
CA LYS A 114 -10.98 -14.57 2.31
C LYS A 114 -11.97 -13.77 3.15
N GLN A 115 -11.59 -13.33 4.37
CA GLN A 115 -12.43 -12.48 5.21
C GLN A 115 -12.70 -11.13 4.54
N VAL A 116 -11.66 -10.46 4.03
CA VAL A 116 -11.79 -9.17 3.34
C VAL A 116 -12.64 -9.31 2.06
N SER A 117 -12.43 -10.38 1.26
CA SER A 117 -13.25 -10.69 0.08
C SER A 117 -14.73 -10.85 0.43
N ALA A 118 -15.04 -11.53 1.53
CA ALA A 118 -16.43 -11.67 2.00
C ALA A 118 -17.02 -10.32 2.42
N LEU A 119 -16.26 -9.46 3.09
CA LEU A 119 -16.73 -8.14 3.52
C LEU A 119 -17.03 -7.21 2.35
N VAL A 120 -16.12 -7.11 1.36
CA VAL A 120 -16.31 -6.20 0.22
C VAL A 120 -17.44 -6.62 -0.71
N LYS A 121 -17.89 -7.88 -0.67
CA LYS A 121 -19.06 -8.37 -1.40
C LYS A 121 -20.40 -7.93 -0.80
N ARG A 122 -20.41 -7.45 0.45
CA ARG A 122 -21.63 -7.07 1.16
C ARG A 122 -22.11 -5.69 0.74
N ASP A 123 -23.43 -5.50 0.58
CA ASP A 123 -24.03 -4.21 0.23
C ASP A 123 -24.00 -3.19 1.37
N ASP A 124 -23.89 -3.67 2.64
CA ASP A 124 -23.79 -2.83 3.83
C ASP A 124 -22.36 -2.45 4.21
N VAL A 125 -21.39 -2.64 3.32
CA VAL A 125 -19.99 -2.25 3.47
C VAL A 125 -19.59 -1.38 2.30
N ASP A 126 -19.14 -0.16 2.57
CA ASP A 126 -18.69 0.80 1.56
C ASP A 126 -17.15 0.79 1.41
N GLY A 127 -16.42 0.43 2.48
CA GLY A 127 -14.97 0.27 2.48
C GLY A 127 -14.47 -0.55 3.67
N VAL A 128 -13.22 -1.01 3.58
CA VAL A 128 -12.56 -1.81 4.62
C VAL A 128 -11.25 -1.14 5.02
N VAL A 129 -11.01 -0.99 6.32
CA VAL A 129 -9.72 -0.60 6.90
C VAL A 129 -9.11 -1.83 7.55
N ILE A 130 -7.80 -2.05 7.36
CA ILE A 130 -7.09 -3.15 7.98
C ILE A 130 -5.95 -2.58 8.82
N THR A 131 -6.03 -2.71 10.15
CA THR A 131 -4.91 -2.36 11.02
C THR A 131 -3.88 -3.47 11.02
N HIS A 132 -2.61 -3.12 10.86
CA HIS A 132 -1.53 -4.08 10.65
C HIS A 132 -0.23 -3.63 11.33
N GLY A 133 0.71 -4.54 11.50
CA GLY A 133 2.08 -4.19 11.90
C GLY A 133 2.91 -3.72 10.71
N THR A 134 3.82 -2.76 10.94
CA THR A 134 4.57 -2.10 9.88
C THR A 134 5.60 -2.98 9.18
N ASP A 135 6.02 -4.11 9.78
CA ASP A 135 7.15 -4.89 9.26
C ASP A 135 6.80 -5.66 7.98
N THR A 136 5.55 -6.13 7.85
CA THR A 136 5.10 -6.87 6.65
C THR A 136 3.81 -6.29 6.04
N VAL A 137 3.40 -5.07 6.42
CA VAL A 137 2.18 -4.45 5.85
C VAL A 137 2.27 -4.33 4.33
N GLU A 138 3.44 -4.06 3.76
CA GLU A 138 3.65 -3.94 2.32
C GLU A 138 3.43 -5.27 1.57
N GLU A 139 3.79 -6.40 2.20
CA GLU A 139 3.55 -7.74 1.66
C GLU A 139 2.06 -8.08 1.69
N THR A 140 1.41 -7.85 2.83
CA THR A 140 -0.03 -8.07 3.01
C THR A 140 -0.85 -7.17 2.09
N ALA A 141 -0.50 -5.88 1.97
CA ALA A 141 -1.17 -4.94 1.09
C ALA A 141 -1.11 -5.42 -0.38
N TYR A 142 0.08 -5.81 -0.83
CA TYR A 142 0.25 -6.29 -2.20
C TYR A 142 -0.46 -7.63 -2.44
N PHE A 143 -0.42 -8.55 -1.48
CA PHE A 143 -1.18 -9.81 -1.59
C PHE A 143 -2.68 -9.55 -1.78
N LEU A 144 -3.28 -8.70 -0.95
CA LEU A 144 -4.70 -8.34 -1.06
C LEU A 144 -5.01 -7.64 -2.39
N ASP A 145 -4.11 -6.77 -2.86
CA ASP A 145 -4.24 -6.05 -4.14
C ASP A 145 -4.30 -7.00 -5.34
N LEU A 146 -3.55 -8.10 -5.26
CA LEU A 146 -3.52 -9.14 -6.29
C LEU A 146 -4.78 -10.00 -6.30
N VAL A 147 -5.32 -10.38 -5.12
CA VAL A 147 -6.26 -11.50 -5.02
C VAL A 147 -7.69 -11.12 -4.61
N VAL A 148 -7.94 -9.90 -4.11
CA VAL A 148 -9.28 -9.46 -3.71
C VAL A 148 -9.92 -8.65 -4.83
N LYS A 149 -10.95 -9.23 -5.46
CA LYS A 149 -11.67 -8.61 -6.58
C LYS A 149 -12.74 -7.64 -6.11
N THR A 150 -12.41 -6.35 -6.10
CA THR A 150 -13.35 -5.29 -5.70
C THR A 150 -12.92 -3.93 -6.23
N ASP A 151 -13.91 -3.04 -6.42
CA ASP A 151 -13.69 -1.61 -6.62
C ASP A 151 -13.87 -0.82 -5.32
N LYS A 152 -14.33 -1.46 -4.23
CA LYS A 152 -14.45 -0.80 -2.93
C LYS A 152 -13.07 -0.56 -2.33
N PRO A 153 -12.86 0.57 -1.64
CA PRO A 153 -11.58 0.87 -1.01
C PRO A 153 -11.21 -0.18 0.06
N ILE A 154 -10.00 -0.69 -0.03
CA ILE A 154 -9.33 -1.46 1.03
C ILE A 154 -8.12 -0.66 1.45
N VAL A 155 -8.08 -0.25 2.71
CA VAL A 155 -7.05 0.66 3.22
C VAL A 155 -6.30 0.00 4.36
N MET A 156 -5.02 -0.28 4.14
CA MET A 156 -4.10 -0.71 5.18
C MET A 156 -3.69 0.49 6.02
N VAL A 157 -3.57 0.30 7.32
CA VAL A 157 -3.06 1.31 8.25
C VAL A 157 -2.21 0.69 9.33
N ALA A 158 -1.16 1.38 9.71
CA ALA A 158 -0.26 0.97 10.79
C ALA A 158 0.22 2.20 11.59
N SER A 159 1.08 1.98 12.57
CA SER A 159 1.80 3.05 13.25
C SER A 159 3.23 2.66 13.56
N MET A 160 4.12 3.63 13.62
CA MET A 160 5.51 3.42 14.00
C MET A 160 5.72 3.55 15.51
N ARG A 161 4.75 4.15 16.22
CA ARG A 161 4.78 4.32 17.68
C ARG A 161 3.56 3.64 18.31
N PRO A 162 3.72 2.99 19.48
CA PRO A 162 2.59 2.43 20.20
C PRO A 162 1.65 3.54 20.70
N SER A 163 0.38 3.20 20.93
CA SER A 163 -0.64 4.17 21.35
C SER A 163 -0.33 4.90 22.66
N THR A 164 0.54 4.33 23.50
CA THR A 164 0.98 4.91 24.78
C THR A 164 2.13 5.89 24.66
N ALA A 165 2.80 5.97 23.49
CA ALA A 165 3.97 6.83 23.31
C ALA A 165 3.59 8.31 23.16
N ILE A 166 4.47 9.22 23.60
CA ILE A 166 4.39 10.64 23.26
C ILE A 166 4.48 10.79 21.76
N SER A 167 3.58 11.59 21.16
CA SER A 167 3.46 11.75 19.71
C SER A 167 3.20 10.43 18.96
N ALA A 168 2.35 9.56 19.54
CA ALA A 168 1.84 8.38 18.86
C ALA A 168 1.14 8.78 17.55
N ASP A 169 1.49 8.11 16.45
CA ASP A 169 0.97 8.40 15.11
C ASP A 169 -0.31 7.60 14.76
N GLY A 170 -0.62 6.56 15.53
CA GLY A 170 -1.68 5.60 15.20
C GLY A 170 -3.09 6.18 15.16
N ALA A 171 -3.42 7.13 16.03
CA ALA A 171 -4.78 7.70 16.12
C ALA A 171 -5.14 8.50 14.86
N LEU A 172 -4.25 9.37 14.39
CA LEU A 172 -4.46 10.14 13.16
C LEU A 172 -4.41 9.23 11.94
N ASN A 173 -3.44 8.32 11.85
CA ASN A 173 -3.37 7.34 10.76
C ASN A 173 -4.67 6.53 10.63
N LEU A 174 -5.27 6.10 11.77
CA LEU A 174 -6.52 5.35 11.76
C LEU A 174 -7.71 6.22 11.28
N LEU A 175 -7.79 7.46 11.72
CA LEU A 175 -8.81 8.40 11.25
C LEU A 175 -8.72 8.61 9.74
N ASP A 176 -7.52 8.89 9.24
CA ASP A 176 -7.26 9.10 7.82
C ASP A 176 -7.59 7.87 6.98
N ALA A 177 -7.24 6.69 7.47
CA ALA A 177 -7.60 5.44 6.80
C ALA A 177 -9.12 5.24 6.70
N VAL A 178 -9.88 5.62 7.73
CA VAL A 178 -11.35 5.58 7.69
C VAL A 178 -11.91 6.61 6.72
N VAL A 179 -11.33 7.82 6.67
CA VAL A 179 -11.70 8.85 5.67
C VAL A 179 -11.51 8.32 4.25
N VAL A 180 -10.33 7.72 3.97
CA VAL A 180 -10.03 7.16 2.64
C VAL A 180 -10.96 5.97 2.32
N ALA A 181 -11.20 5.08 3.28
CA ALA A 181 -12.08 3.92 3.07
C ALA A 181 -13.54 4.32 2.81
N GLY A 182 -13.99 5.45 3.36
CA GLY A 182 -15.33 6.00 3.11
C GLY A 182 -15.43 6.87 1.85
N ALA A 183 -14.32 7.24 1.24
CA ALA A 183 -14.28 8.17 0.11
C ALA A 183 -14.68 7.50 -1.21
N LYS A 184 -15.63 8.10 -1.93
CA LYS A 184 -16.08 7.59 -3.24
C LYS A 184 -14.98 7.64 -4.30
N ASP A 185 -14.11 8.63 -4.24
CA ASP A 185 -12.98 8.84 -5.16
C ASP A 185 -11.78 7.94 -4.88
N ALA A 186 -11.79 7.19 -3.75
CA ALA A 186 -10.83 6.12 -3.46
C ALA A 186 -11.17 4.78 -4.16
N ARG A 187 -12.36 4.66 -4.76
CA ARG A 187 -12.79 3.43 -5.45
C ARG A 187 -11.92 3.13 -6.66
N ALA A 188 -11.77 1.84 -6.96
CA ALA A 188 -11.00 1.31 -8.09
C ALA A 188 -9.52 1.77 -8.12
N LYS A 189 -8.93 2.02 -6.94
CA LYS A 189 -7.50 2.38 -6.81
C LYS A 189 -6.64 1.25 -6.20
N GLY A 190 -7.20 0.03 -6.16
CA GLY A 190 -6.54 -1.12 -5.53
C GLY A 190 -6.50 -0.99 -4.01
N VAL A 191 -5.60 -1.75 -3.39
CA VAL A 191 -5.33 -1.65 -1.97
C VAL A 191 -4.42 -0.47 -1.69
N LEU A 192 -4.82 0.35 -0.71
CA LEU A 192 -4.11 1.57 -0.33
C LEU A 192 -3.41 1.37 1.02
N LEU A 193 -2.33 2.08 1.24
CA LEU A 193 -1.70 2.23 2.56
C LEU A 193 -1.77 3.70 2.96
N THR A 194 -2.42 3.99 4.09
CA THR A 194 -2.52 5.37 4.61
C THR A 194 -1.77 5.48 5.91
N MET A 195 -0.71 6.27 5.91
CA MET A 195 0.11 6.61 7.07
C MET A 195 0.74 7.98 6.88
N ASN A 196 0.87 8.73 7.97
CA ASN A 196 1.56 10.02 7.98
C ASN A 196 0.99 10.99 6.92
N ASP A 197 -0.34 11.10 6.87
CA ASP A 197 -1.15 11.90 5.94
C ASP A 197 -1.05 11.50 4.46
N GLU A 198 -0.18 10.58 4.08
CA GLU A 198 -0.01 10.12 2.71
C GLU A 198 -0.88 8.90 2.38
N ILE A 199 -1.37 8.86 1.13
CA ILE A 199 -2.06 7.72 0.54
C ILE A 199 -1.13 7.09 -0.49
N GLN A 200 -0.63 5.90 -0.20
CA GLN A 200 0.27 5.14 -1.06
C GLN A 200 -0.49 3.98 -1.74
N ALA A 201 -0.07 3.58 -2.95
CA ALA A 201 -0.50 2.29 -3.50
C ALA A 201 0.11 1.14 -2.68
N GLY A 202 -0.68 0.17 -2.27
CA GLY A 202 -0.19 -1.01 -1.54
C GLY A 202 0.88 -1.79 -2.32
N ARG A 203 0.77 -1.82 -3.66
CA ARG A 203 1.79 -2.35 -4.55
C ARG A 203 3.13 -1.64 -4.43
N ASP A 204 3.13 -0.30 -4.31
CA ASP A 204 4.35 0.50 -4.46
C ASP A 204 4.97 0.90 -3.11
N ALA A 205 4.16 0.96 -2.04
CA ALA A 205 4.60 1.36 -0.72
C ALA A 205 5.68 0.40 -0.18
N THR A 206 6.79 0.93 0.30
CA THR A 206 7.91 0.16 0.88
C THR A 206 8.38 0.81 2.17
N LYS A 207 8.59 -0.01 3.22
CA LYS A 207 9.18 0.46 4.48
C LYS A 207 10.68 0.72 4.28
N ARG A 208 11.07 1.98 4.21
CA ARG A 208 12.48 2.38 4.03
C ARG A 208 13.15 2.87 5.31
N VAL A 209 12.35 3.24 6.30
CA VAL A 209 12.85 3.75 7.57
C VAL A 209 12.24 2.92 8.69
N ASN A 210 13.09 2.38 9.56
CA ASN A 210 12.66 1.46 10.62
C ASN A 210 12.24 2.14 11.92
N ILE A 211 12.37 3.48 12.07
CA ILE A 211 12.20 4.15 13.37
C ILE A 211 11.34 5.43 13.32
N LYS A 212 11.17 6.08 12.18
CA LYS A 212 10.41 7.34 12.06
C LYS A 212 8.95 7.08 11.68
N PRO A 213 7.98 7.93 12.06
CA PRO A 213 6.60 7.85 11.57
C PRO A 213 6.50 7.89 10.03
N SER A 214 7.26 8.78 9.36
CA SER A 214 7.43 8.76 7.91
C SER A 214 8.36 7.62 7.51
N ALA A 215 7.82 6.40 7.48
CA ALA A 215 8.58 5.17 7.25
C ALA A 215 8.35 4.57 5.86
N PHE A 216 7.20 4.84 5.25
CA PHE A 216 6.79 4.24 3.98
C PHE A 216 6.94 5.24 2.84
N PHE A 217 7.52 4.76 1.76
CA PHE A 217 7.76 5.54 0.54
C PHE A 217 7.46 4.68 -0.68
N SER A 218 7.07 5.33 -1.76
CA SER A 218 7.08 4.76 -3.10
C SER A 218 8.13 5.49 -3.92
N GLN A 219 8.93 4.78 -4.72
CA GLN A 219 9.84 5.42 -5.68
C GLN A 219 9.08 6.26 -6.72
N TRP A 220 7.79 5.99 -6.88
CA TRP A 220 6.89 6.71 -7.79
C TRP A 220 6.14 7.85 -7.09
N GLY A 221 6.30 8.02 -5.76
CA GLY A 221 5.61 8.98 -4.91
C GLY A 221 4.21 8.52 -4.46
N PRO A 222 3.53 9.26 -3.55
CA PRO A 222 2.20 8.94 -3.08
C PRO A 222 1.15 9.11 -4.19
N LEU A 223 0.02 8.40 -4.07
CA LEU A 223 -1.15 8.60 -4.93
C LEU A 223 -1.89 9.89 -4.54
N GLY A 224 -1.88 10.24 -3.28
CA GLY A 224 -2.59 11.40 -2.74
C GLY A 224 -2.24 11.64 -1.28
N MET A 225 -3.01 12.51 -0.66
CA MET A 225 -2.91 12.86 0.77
C MET A 225 -4.30 12.98 1.39
N VAL A 226 -4.36 12.85 2.72
CA VAL A 226 -5.50 13.25 3.54
C VAL A 226 -5.15 14.57 4.23
N VAL A 227 -5.97 15.59 4.07
CA VAL A 227 -5.80 16.87 4.74
C VAL A 227 -7.15 17.31 5.29
N GLU A 228 -7.23 17.58 6.59
CA GLU A 228 -8.46 18.01 7.25
C GLU A 228 -9.68 17.12 6.94
N GLY A 229 -9.46 15.80 6.93
CA GLY A 229 -10.50 14.82 6.68
C GLY A 229 -11.01 14.73 5.24
N LYS A 230 -10.22 15.21 4.28
CA LYS A 230 -10.52 15.15 2.83
C LYS A 230 -9.38 14.49 2.07
N THR A 231 -9.73 13.70 1.05
CA THR A 231 -8.78 13.07 0.13
C THR A 231 -8.40 14.03 -1.00
N TYR A 232 -7.10 14.10 -1.31
CA TYR A 232 -6.53 14.83 -2.44
C TYR A 232 -5.70 13.87 -3.27
N TRP A 233 -6.06 13.66 -4.53
CA TRP A 233 -5.42 12.70 -5.42
C TRP A 233 -4.53 13.39 -6.44
N PHE A 234 -3.31 12.86 -6.62
CA PHE A 234 -2.31 13.38 -7.56
C PHE A 234 -2.08 12.42 -8.72
N ARG A 235 -2.29 11.11 -8.49
CA ARG A 235 -2.04 10.03 -9.44
C ARG A 235 -3.02 8.87 -9.24
N ALA A 236 -3.03 7.95 -10.20
CA ALA A 236 -3.72 6.67 -10.10
C ALA A 236 -2.75 5.52 -10.32
N PRO A 237 -3.01 4.32 -9.77
CA PRO A 237 -2.25 3.12 -10.08
C PRO A 237 -2.39 2.76 -11.56
N VAL A 238 -1.30 2.28 -12.20
CA VAL A 238 -1.30 1.86 -13.61
C VAL A 238 -1.20 0.35 -13.78
N LYS A 239 -0.80 -0.38 -12.73
CA LYS A 239 -0.67 -1.84 -12.74
C LYS A 239 -2.02 -2.50 -12.48
N ARG A 240 -2.17 -3.74 -12.91
CA ARG A 240 -3.41 -4.51 -12.73
C ARG A 240 -3.67 -4.79 -11.25
N HIS A 241 -4.89 -4.55 -10.80
CA HIS A 241 -5.33 -4.72 -9.41
C HIS A 241 -6.85 -4.90 -9.34
N GLY A 242 -7.36 -5.25 -8.16
CA GLY A 242 -8.78 -5.32 -7.87
C GLY A 242 -9.57 -6.15 -8.88
N THR A 243 -10.63 -5.59 -9.47
CA THR A 243 -11.48 -6.30 -10.46
C THR A 243 -10.75 -6.63 -11.76
N ALA A 244 -9.66 -5.90 -12.10
CA ALA A 244 -8.83 -6.17 -13.28
C ALA A 244 -7.79 -7.29 -13.05
N SER A 245 -7.60 -7.75 -11.80
CA SER A 245 -6.69 -8.86 -11.50
C SER A 245 -7.18 -10.15 -12.12
N GLU A 246 -6.25 -10.98 -12.59
CA GLU A 246 -6.55 -12.35 -13.04
C GLU A 246 -6.53 -13.38 -11.90
N PHE A 247 -6.11 -12.99 -10.70
CA PHE A 247 -6.09 -13.82 -9.52
C PHE A 247 -7.36 -13.59 -8.70
N ASP A 248 -7.80 -14.66 -8.02
CA ASP A 248 -8.98 -14.62 -7.15
C ASP A 248 -8.73 -15.46 -5.91
N ILE A 249 -8.91 -14.87 -4.73
CA ILE A 249 -8.69 -15.56 -3.46
C ILE A 249 -9.60 -16.77 -3.29
N ASP A 250 -10.78 -16.76 -3.90
CA ASP A 250 -11.72 -17.87 -3.80
C ASP A 250 -11.20 -19.16 -4.48
N ALA A 251 -10.19 -19.02 -5.38
CA ALA A 251 -9.52 -20.12 -6.05
C ALA A 251 -8.17 -20.51 -5.42
N ILE A 252 -7.77 -19.86 -4.31
CA ILE A 252 -6.48 -20.07 -3.65
C ILE A 252 -6.68 -20.71 -2.28
N ASP A 253 -6.26 -21.96 -2.13
CA ASP A 253 -6.30 -22.69 -0.84
C ASP A 253 -4.93 -22.75 -0.16
N SER A 254 -3.85 -22.67 -0.92
CA SER A 254 -2.49 -22.64 -0.42
C SER A 254 -1.57 -21.87 -1.37
N LEU A 255 -0.47 -21.34 -0.83
CA LEU A 255 0.59 -20.70 -1.61
C LEU A 255 1.81 -21.61 -1.63
N PRO A 256 2.45 -21.81 -2.81
CA PRO A 256 3.71 -22.52 -2.90
C PRO A 256 4.83 -21.77 -2.16
N GLU A 257 5.80 -22.52 -1.66
CA GLU A 257 6.96 -21.95 -0.98
C GLU A 257 7.85 -21.19 -1.96
N VAL A 258 8.19 -19.95 -1.62
CA VAL A 258 9.10 -19.07 -2.37
C VAL A 258 10.14 -18.52 -1.42
N ALA A 259 11.41 -18.74 -1.71
CA ALA A 259 12.52 -18.25 -0.90
C ALA A 259 13.10 -16.95 -1.46
N ILE A 260 13.58 -16.08 -0.56
CA ILE A 260 14.39 -14.92 -0.94
C ILE A 260 15.84 -15.21 -0.55
N VAL A 261 16.76 -15.05 -1.50
CA VAL A 261 18.20 -15.17 -1.25
C VAL A 261 18.86 -13.83 -1.56
N TYR A 262 19.43 -13.20 -0.53
CA TYR A 262 20.08 -11.90 -0.65
C TYR A 262 21.49 -12.04 -1.22
N GLY A 263 21.73 -11.40 -2.36
CA GLY A 263 23.03 -11.34 -3.01
C GLY A 263 24.02 -10.45 -2.26
N SER A 264 25.28 -10.91 -2.16
CA SER A 264 26.38 -10.16 -1.57
C SER A 264 27.69 -10.50 -2.28
N GLY A 265 28.75 -9.75 -1.98
CA GLY A 265 30.10 -10.20 -2.33
C GLY A 265 30.48 -11.49 -1.60
N ASN A 266 31.28 -12.34 -2.25
CA ASN A 266 31.73 -13.64 -1.72
C ASN A 266 30.57 -14.56 -1.24
N MET A 267 29.52 -14.60 -2.03
CA MET A 267 28.33 -15.41 -1.73
C MET A 267 28.57 -16.88 -2.09
N HIS A 268 28.04 -17.79 -1.28
CA HIS A 268 28.11 -19.22 -1.50
C HIS A 268 26.80 -19.78 -2.10
N PRO A 269 26.80 -20.95 -2.76
CA PRO A 269 25.61 -21.55 -3.37
C PRO A 269 24.64 -22.18 -2.35
N GLU A 270 25.08 -22.48 -1.13
CA GLU A 270 24.31 -23.20 -0.12
C GLU A 270 22.95 -22.59 0.21
N PRO A 271 22.76 -21.25 0.30
CA PRO A 271 21.43 -20.67 0.53
C PRO A 271 20.40 -21.06 -0.54
N TYR A 272 20.83 -21.18 -1.80
CA TYR A 272 19.95 -21.59 -2.89
C TYR A 272 19.61 -23.08 -2.82
N THR A 273 20.61 -23.93 -2.63
CA THR A 273 20.41 -25.39 -2.54
C THR A 273 19.59 -25.77 -1.31
N THR A 274 19.78 -25.06 -0.20
CA THR A 274 18.98 -25.24 1.03
C THR A 274 17.52 -24.85 0.80
N ALA A 275 17.26 -23.73 0.11
CA ALA A 275 15.90 -23.31 -0.21
C ALA A 275 15.18 -24.37 -1.07
N VAL A 276 15.87 -24.94 -2.07
CA VAL A 276 15.33 -26.03 -2.91
C VAL A 276 15.06 -27.28 -2.08
N SER A 277 15.99 -27.68 -1.21
CA SER A 277 15.81 -28.83 -0.32
C SER A 277 14.65 -28.63 0.67
N GLY A 278 14.36 -27.36 1.04
CA GLY A 278 13.21 -26.97 1.85
C GLY A 278 11.89 -26.90 1.07
N GLY A 279 11.90 -27.24 -0.22
CA GLY A 279 10.68 -27.35 -1.05
C GLY A 279 10.30 -26.10 -1.83
N ALA A 280 11.16 -25.07 -1.88
CA ALA A 280 10.90 -23.85 -2.64
C ALA A 280 10.61 -24.14 -4.11
N LYS A 281 9.54 -23.56 -4.64
CA LYS A 281 9.13 -23.63 -6.05
C LYS A 281 9.68 -22.46 -6.87
N ALA A 282 10.08 -21.40 -6.19
CA ALA A 282 10.79 -20.28 -6.78
C ALA A 282 11.82 -19.72 -5.79
N ILE A 283 12.86 -19.11 -6.34
CA ILE A 283 13.87 -18.35 -5.60
C ILE A 283 13.89 -16.93 -6.15
N ILE A 284 13.66 -15.96 -5.27
CA ILE A 284 13.89 -14.56 -5.55
C ILE A 284 15.36 -14.27 -5.25
N HIS A 285 16.16 -14.10 -6.29
CA HIS A 285 17.52 -13.63 -6.15
C HIS A 285 17.51 -12.11 -5.96
N ALA A 286 17.64 -11.65 -4.72
CA ALA A 286 17.77 -10.24 -4.39
C ALA A 286 19.19 -9.76 -4.68
N GLY A 287 19.50 -9.58 -5.95
CA GLY A 287 20.85 -9.29 -6.44
C GLY A 287 21.34 -7.89 -6.10
N THR A 288 22.61 -7.63 -6.33
CA THR A 288 23.18 -6.30 -6.29
C THR A 288 22.83 -5.53 -7.58
N GLY A 289 22.88 -4.19 -7.57
CA GLY A 289 22.65 -3.37 -8.76
C GLY A 289 21.41 -3.79 -9.54
N ASN A 290 21.54 -4.10 -10.81
CA ASN A 290 20.46 -4.54 -11.70
C ASN A 290 20.08 -6.04 -11.51
N GLY A 291 20.01 -6.52 -10.27
CA GLY A 291 19.76 -7.93 -9.97
C GLY A 291 20.92 -8.84 -10.40
N SER A 292 22.15 -8.35 -10.29
CA SER A 292 23.35 -9.04 -10.75
C SER A 292 23.57 -10.36 -10.02
N VAL A 293 23.96 -11.39 -10.76
CA VAL A 293 24.33 -12.72 -10.27
C VAL A 293 25.84 -12.91 -10.43
N ALA A 294 26.52 -13.31 -9.36
CA ALA A 294 27.95 -13.60 -9.42
C ALA A 294 28.23 -14.75 -10.41
N GLY A 295 29.25 -14.59 -11.27
CA GLY A 295 29.51 -15.57 -12.34
C GLY A 295 29.65 -17.01 -11.86
N TYR A 296 30.25 -17.22 -10.69
CA TYR A 296 30.42 -18.55 -10.08
C TYR A 296 29.11 -19.18 -9.53
N LEU A 297 28.01 -18.42 -9.45
CA LEU A 297 26.69 -18.91 -9.04
C LEU A 297 25.79 -19.27 -10.24
N VAL A 298 26.11 -18.81 -11.43
CA VAL A 298 25.26 -18.94 -12.61
C VAL A 298 24.94 -20.41 -12.90
N ASP A 299 25.92 -21.30 -12.87
CA ASP A 299 25.71 -22.73 -13.16
C ASP A 299 24.87 -23.40 -12.08
N THR A 300 25.02 -23.01 -10.81
CA THR A 300 24.13 -23.48 -9.73
C THR A 300 22.68 -23.09 -9.98
N LEU A 301 22.42 -21.83 -10.35
CA LEU A 301 21.05 -21.34 -10.62
C LEU A 301 20.45 -21.99 -11.87
N LYS A 302 21.25 -22.26 -12.91
CA LYS A 302 20.81 -23.02 -14.09
C LYS A 302 20.45 -24.46 -13.74
N ASP A 303 21.24 -25.11 -12.90
CA ASP A 303 20.94 -26.47 -12.41
C ASP A 303 19.64 -26.49 -11.60
N ILE A 304 19.45 -25.52 -10.70
CA ILE A 304 18.21 -25.36 -9.95
C ILE A 304 17.01 -25.14 -10.89
N ARG A 305 17.16 -24.28 -11.90
CA ARG A 305 16.10 -24.03 -12.90
C ARG A 305 15.76 -25.30 -13.68
N SER A 306 16.76 -26.09 -14.07
CA SER A 306 16.55 -27.36 -14.78
C SER A 306 15.74 -28.40 -13.98
N LYS A 307 15.71 -28.27 -12.65
CA LYS A 307 14.91 -29.08 -11.73
C LYS A 307 13.47 -28.56 -11.53
N GLY A 308 13.07 -27.54 -12.30
CA GLY A 308 11.71 -26.98 -12.28
C GLY A 308 11.50 -25.83 -11.28
N VAL A 309 12.52 -25.43 -10.53
CA VAL A 309 12.40 -24.29 -9.61
C VAL A 309 12.61 -22.99 -10.40
N GLN A 310 11.72 -22.02 -10.24
CA GLN A 310 11.82 -20.74 -10.92
C GLN A 310 12.92 -19.87 -10.31
N ILE A 311 13.69 -19.19 -11.16
CA ILE A 311 14.68 -18.19 -10.75
C ILE A 311 14.16 -16.83 -11.16
N ILE A 312 13.96 -15.96 -10.18
CA ILE A 312 13.41 -14.60 -10.38
C ILE A 312 14.42 -13.59 -9.86
N ARG A 313 15.01 -12.83 -10.78
CA ARG A 313 15.97 -11.78 -10.41
C ARG A 313 15.23 -10.51 -9.97
N SER A 314 15.45 -10.10 -8.73
CA SER A 314 15.08 -8.83 -8.15
C SER A 314 16.35 -8.09 -7.71
N SER A 315 16.21 -6.90 -7.18
CA SER A 315 17.33 -6.14 -6.64
C SER A 315 17.16 -5.87 -5.15
N ARG A 316 18.25 -5.92 -4.39
CA ARG A 316 18.31 -5.42 -3.01
C ARG A 316 18.42 -3.89 -2.93
N VAL A 317 18.64 -3.22 -4.08
CA VAL A 317 18.64 -1.76 -4.17
C VAL A 317 17.20 -1.26 -4.05
N GLY A 318 16.98 -0.26 -3.22
CA GLY A 318 15.64 0.18 -2.84
C GLY A 318 14.80 0.76 -3.96
N ASP A 319 15.43 1.38 -4.97
CA ASP A 319 14.77 2.07 -6.08
C ASP A 319 15.30 1.60 -7.43
N GLY A 320 14.52 1.79 -8.48
CA GLY A 320 14.84 1.37 -9.82
C GLY A 320 14.06 0.13 -10.25
N PHE A 321 14.57 -0.56 -11.26
CA PHE A 321 13.98 -1.80 -11.77
C PHE A 321 15.04 -2.69 -12.43
N VAL A 322 14.81 -3.99 -12.43
CA VAL A 322 15.70 -4.98 -13.05
C VAL A 322 15.36 -5.09 -14.53
N LEU A 323 16.35 -4.80 -15.38
CA LEU A 323 16.23 -4.95 -16.83
C LEU A 323 16.43 -6.41 -17.23
N ARG A 324 15.48 -6.93 -18.04
CA ARG A 324 15.59 -8.24 -18.64
C ARG A 324 16.68 -8.28 -19.69
N ASN A 325 17.46 -9.35 -19.71
CA ASN A 325 18.55 -9.59 -20.66
C ASN A 325 19.70 -8.55 -20.63
N ALA A 326 19.78 -7.70 -19.60
CA ALA A 326 20.81 -6.67 -19.56
C ALA A 326 22.17 -7.20 -19.03
N GLU A 327 22.18 -7.82 -17.86
CA GLU A 327 23.41 -8.37 -17.24
C GLU A 327 23.48 -9.90 -17.32
N GLN A 328 22.31 -10.53 -17.36
CA GLN A 328 22.16 -11.96 -17.53
C GLN A 328 21.30 -12.24 -18.76
N PRO A 329 21.62 -13.23 -19.56
CA PRO A 329 20.79 -13.64 -20.71
C PRO A 329 19.57 -14.43 -20.21
N ASP A 330 18.61 -13.71 -19.58
CA ASP A 330 17.46 -14.31 -18.89
C ASP A 330 16.67 -15.25 -19.80
N ASP A 331 16.46 -14.88 -21.06
CA ASP A 331 15.77 -15.73 -22.05
C ASP A 331 16.50 -17.06 -22.29
N LYS A 332 17.84 -17.03 -22.33
CA LYS A 332 18.67 -18.22 -22.53
C LYS A 332 18.68 -19.12 -21.29
N TYR A 333 18.62 -18.53 -20.11
CA TYR A 333 18.66 -19.26 -18.84
C TYR A 333 17.27 -19.65 -18.34
N ASP A 334 16.22 -19.22 -19.05
CA ASP A 334 14.84 -19.44 -18.67
C ASP A 334 14.52 -18.85 -17.27
N TRP A 335 15.01 -17.63 -17.02
CA TRP A 335 14.82 -16.87 -15.80
C TRP A 335 13.79 -15.76 -15.98
N VAL A 336 13.22 -15.30 -14.87
CA VAL A 336 12.28 -14.18 -14.79
C VAL A 336 12.99 -12.98 -14.16
N VAL A 337 12.57 -11.75 -14.50
CA VAL A 337 12.96 -10.56 -13.77
C VAL A 337 11.75 -9.96 -13.04
N ALA A 338 11.95 -9.54 -11.81
CA ALA A 338 10.91 -8.95 -10.97
C ALA A 338 10.53 -7.51 -11.37
N HIS A 339 11.23 -6.95 -12.35
CA HIS A 339 11.07 -5.56 -12.79
C HIS A 339 11.24 -4.59 -11.61
N ASP A 340 10.25 -3.78 -11.28
CA ASP A 340 10.28 -2.76 -10.23
C ASP A 340 9.82 -3.25 -8.84
N LEU A 341 9.55 -4.55 -8.69
CA LEU A 341 9.20 -5.13 -7.41
C LEU A 341 10.45 -5.40 -6.57
N ASN A 342 10.41 -4.95 -5.31
CA ASN A 342 11.40 -5.36 -4.33
C ASN A 342 11.31 -6.87 -4.03
N PRO A 343 12.32 -7.47 -3.40
CA PRO A 343 12.37 -8.93 -3.20
C PRO A 343 11.16 -9.51 -2.47
N GLN A 344 10.64 -8.85 -1.43
CA GLN A 344 9.51 -9.32 -0.65
C GLN A 344 8.20 -9.29 -1.44
N LYS A 345 7.96 -8.27 -2.25
CA LYS A 345 6.79 -8.22 -3.15
C LYS A 345 6.94 -9.18 -4.33
N ALA A 346 8.16 -9.31 -4.88
CA ALA A 346 8.43 -10.32 -5.89
C ALA A 346 8.13 -11.74 -5.37
N LYS A 347 8.43 -12.03 -4.09
CA LYS A 347 8.04 -13.28 -3.41
C LYS A 347 6.52 -13.46 -3.39
N ILE A 348 5.78 -12.43 -3.02
CA ILE A 348 4.31 -12.46 -2.97
C ILE A 348 3.73 -12.73 -4.37
N LEU A 349 4.15 -11.97 -5.39
CA LEU A 349 3.67 -12.17 -6.76
C LEU A 349 4.02 -13.55 -7.29
N ALA A 350 5.24 -14.04 -7.05
CA ALA A 350 5.67 -15.37 -7.45
C ALA A 350 4.79 -16.46 -6.81
N ALA A 351 4.52 -16.36 -5.50
CA ALA A 351 3.69 -17.32 -4.79
C ALA A 351 2.26 -17.36 -5.35
N VAL A 352 1.67 -16.20 -5.65
CA VAL A 352 0.35 -16.10 -6.25
C VAL A 352 0.35 -16.59 -7.70
N ALA A 353 1.30 -16.18 -8.54
CA ALA A 353 1.40 -16.58 -9.94
C ALA A 353 1.60 -18.08 -10.11
N LEU A 354 2.40 -18.69 -9.24
CA LEU A 354 2.67 -20.13 -9.26
C LEU A 354 1.46 -21.00 -8.89
N THR A 355 0.39 -20.42 -8.35
CA THR A 355 -0.90 -21.14 -8.21
C THR A 355 -1.57 -21.37 -9.57
N LYS A 356 -1.17 -20.64 -10.60
CA LYS A 356 -1.79 -20.61 -11.94
C LYS A 356 -0.90 -21.20 -13.03
N THR A 357 0.39 -20.86 -13.01
CA THR A 357 1.31 -21.24 -14.09
C THR A 357 2.72 -21.50 -13.57
N GLN A 358 3.44 -22.35 -14.28
CA GLN A 358 4.88 -22.56 -14.14
C GLN A 358 5.64 -22.18 -15.43
N ASP A 359 4.93 -21.69 -16.44
CA ASP A 359 5.55 -21.23 -17.68
C ASP A 359 6.29 -19.90 -17.45
N THR A 360 7.57 -19.87 -17.76
CA THR A 360 8.45 -18.73 -17.49
C THR A 360 8.05 -17.48 -18.28
N LYS A 361 7.53 -17.65 -19.51
CA LYS A 361 7.09 -16.51 -20.33
C LYS A 361 5.83 -15.88 -19.75
N GLU A 362 4.91 -16.73 -19.29
CA GLU A 362 3.69 -16.28 -18.64
C GLU A 362 3.97 -15.65 -17.28
N LEU A 363 4.89 -16.21 -16.48
CA LEU A 363 5.37 -15.57 -15.26
C LEU A 363 5.96 -14.21 -15.56
N GLN A 364 6.79 -14.08 -16.61
CA GLN A 364 7.36 -12.78 -16.98
C GLN A 364 6.30 -11.77 -17.40
N ARG A 365 5.26 -12.17 -18.13
CA ARG A 365 4.12 -11.31 -18.46
C ARG A 365 3.47 -10.80 -17.17
N ILE A 366 3.20 -11.71 -16.23
CA ILE A 366 2.62 -11.38 -14.92
C ILE A 366 3.47 -10.35 -14.19
N PHE A 367 4.79 -10.55 -14.11
CA PHE A 367 5.70 -9.59 -13.46
C PHE A 367 5.76 -8.21 -14.14
N TRP A 368 5.39 -8.10 -15.40
CA TRP A 368 5.29 -6.81 -16.09
C TRP A 368 3.94 -6.12 -15.88
N GLU A 369 2.87 -6.88 -15.73
CA GLU A 369 1.50 -6.33 -15.65
C GLU A 369 1.08 -5.98 -14.22
N TYR A 370 1.64 -6.64 -13.22
CA TYR A 370 1.28 -6.49 -11.81
C TYR A 370 2.30 -5.73 -10.96
#